data_3ba5e4d1e43f5ca26d38e22b2bce746d
#
_entry.id   3ba5e4d1e43f5ca26d38e22b2bce746d
#
_cell.length_a   1.000
_cell.length_b   1.000
_cell.length_c   1.000
_cell.angle_alpha   90.00
_cell.angle_beta   90.00
_cell.angle_gamma   90.00
#
_symmetry.space_group_name_H-M   'P 1'
#
loop_
_entity.id
_entity.type
_entity.pdbx_description
1 polymer ?
#
loop_
_entity_poly.entity_id
_entity_poly.type
_entity_poly.pdbx_seq_one_letter_code
_entity_poly.pdbx_strand_id
1 'polypeptide(L)'
;MKKVCHLTSVHQRDDIRIFHKECKSLQHIYEISLVVADGRGDDVVDGIIIYDVGKPSARWERMILTTKRVYKKALMLDADIYHFHDPELIPIGLKLLKKNKKVIYDVHEDVPKQLLSKPYLNKFILKIISNAFKKYENKSAKKFTAIITVVPEITNRLKQFNDKTVEIRNYPKLNEFAKINVQWKDRENAMVYIGSISEIRGIYEMMQVAYKANIKLHLAGNFSTPALESDLQNHKEWQQVIYHGVISRDNVVELLSKVKIGLLLLHPVPNHLIGLNTKIFEYLAAGLPIIASDMLHYKEIIEVNNCGFCINPFDIDAIV
;
A
#
# COMPACT_ATOMS: atom_id res chain seq x y z
N MET A 1 -10.82 -3.81 29.26
CA MET A 1 -10.38 -2.89 28.18
C MET A 1 -11.51 -2.75 27.18
N LYS A 2 -11.57 -1.65 26.40
CA LYS A 2 -12.52 -1.56 25.27
C LYS A 2 -12.08 -2.49 24.16
N LYS A 3 -13.07 -3.08 23.46
CA LYS A 3 -12.83 -3.97 22.33
C LYS A 3 -12.78 -3.20 21.02
N VAL A 4 -11.72 -3.38 20.25
CA VAL A 4 -11.57 -2.82 18.91
C VAL A 4 -11.43 -3.96 17.91
N CYS A 5 -12.26 -3.95 16.87
CA CYS A 5 -12.25 -4.95 15.81
C CYS A 5 -11.87 -4.31 14.48
N HIS A 6 -10.71 -4.68 13.94
CA HIS A 6 -10.32 -4.32 12.58
C HIS A 6 -11.01 -5.24 11.57
N LEU A 7 -11.49 -4.67 10.47
CA LEU A 7 -12.23 -5.39 9.43
C LEU A 7 -11.60 -5.18 8.07
N THR A 8 -11.24 -6.25 7.41
CA THR A 8 -10.80 -6.22 6.00
C THR A 8 -11.37 -7.38 5.20
N SER A 9 -11.66 -7.13 3.93
CA SER A 9 -12.10 -8.12 2.93
C SER A 9 -11.07 -8.35 1.83
N VAL A 10 -9.98 -7.54 1.82
CA VAL A 10 -8.95 -7.52 0.77
C VAL A 10 -7.57 -7.86 1.31
N HIS A 11 -7.21 -7.29 2.46
CA HIS A 11 -5.85 -7.39 3.00
C HIS A 11 -5.62 -8.74 3.69
N GLN A 12 -4.38 -9.23 3.60
CA GLN A 12 -3.95 -10.43 4.30
C GLN A 12 -3.78 -10.16 5.80
N ARG A 13 -3.78 -11.21 6.64
CA ARG A 13 -3.64 -11.10 8.09
C ARG A 13 -2.33 -10.47 8.56
N ASP A 14 -1.29 -10.56 7.72
CA ASP A 14 0.07 -10.04 7.93
C ASP A 14 0.31 -8.70 7.23
N ASP A 15 -0.75 -7.97 6.87
CA ASP A 15 -0.62 -6.64 6.27
C ASP A 15 0.18 -5.69 7.16
N ILE A 16 1.15 -5.01 6.55
CA ILE A 16 2.11 -4.16 7.26
C ILE A 16 1.42 -2.99 7.98
N ARG A 17 0.41 -2.36 7.36
CA ARG A 17 -0.31 -1.25 7.98
C ARG A 17 -1.29 -1.75 9.02
N ILE A 18 -2.17 -2.66 8.65
CA ILE A 18 -3.29 -3.10 9.50
C ILE A 18 -2.77 -3.89 10.70
N PHE A 19 -2.03 -4.97 10.44
CA PHE A 19 -1.59 -5.85 11.54
C PHE A 19 -0.35 -5.31 12.27
N HIS A 20 0.75 -5.11 11.52
CA HIS A 20 2.04 -4.80 12.14
C HIS A 20 2.13 -3.40 12.73
N LYS A 21 1.39 -2.42 12.20
CA LYS A 21 1.39 -1.05 12.74
C LYS A 21 0.18 -0.79 13.61
N GLU A 22 -1.05 -0.89 13.09
CA GLU A 22 -2.24 -0.47 13.82
C GLU A 22 -2.64 -1.45 14.92
N CYS A 23 -2.90 -2.72 14.59
CA CYS A 23 -3.30 -3.70 15.60
C CYS A 23 -2.25 -3.84 16.72
N LYS A 24 -0.96 -4.00 16.35
CA LYS A 24 0.13 -4.12 17.35
C LYS A 24 0.34 -2.87 18.19
N SER A 25 0.10 -1.68 17.66
CA SER A 25 0.25 -0.44 18.44
C SER A 25 -0.90 -0.25 19.42
N LEU A 26 -2.10 -0.67 19.05
CA LEU A 26 -3.31 -0.50 19.84
C LEU A 26 -3.51 -1.58 20.92
N GLN A 27 -2.92 -2.77 20.78
CA GLN A 27 -3.10 -3.89 21.71
C GLN A 27 -2.65 -3.60 23.15
N HIS A 28 -1.77 -2.61 23.36
CA HIS A 28 -1.34 -2.21 24.68
C HIS A 28 -2.44 -1.44 25.47
N ILE A 29 -3.47 -0.95 24.76
CA ILE A 29 -4.50 -0.09 25.33
C ILE A 29 -5.90 -0.70 25.14
N TYR A 30 -6.08 -1.54 24.12
CA TYR A 30 -7.35 -2.14 23.74
C TYR A 30 -7.26 -3.65 23.58
N GLU A 31 -8.36 -4.35 23.73
CA GLU A 31 -8.52 -5.74 23.29
C GLU A 31 -8.75 -5.74 21.77
N ILE A 32 -7.75 -6.18 21.02
CA ILE A 32 -7.74 -6.11 19.56
C ILE A 32 -8.14 -7.45 18.95
N SER A 33 -9.01 -7.39 17.95
CA SER A 33 -9.30 -8.49 17.04
C SER A 33 -9.22 -8.02 15.59
N LEU A 34 -8.91 -8.94 14.69
CA LEU A 34 -8.82 -8.69 13.25
C LEU A 34 -9.68 -9.70 12.50
N VAL A 35 -10.59 -9.21 11.65
CA VAL A 35 -11.38 -10.06 10.74
C VAL A 35 -10.80 -9.93 9.33
N VAL A 36 -10.40 -11.05 8.75
CA VAL A 36 -9.80 -11.16 7.40
C VAL A 36 -10.58 -12.12 6.52
N ALA A 37 -10.25 -12.14 5.23
CA ALA A 37 -10.82 -13.07 4.25
C ALA A 37 -9.69 -13.70 3.41
N ASP A 38 -8.69 -14.29 4.08
CA ASP A 38 -7.49 -14.83 3.42
C ASP A 38 -7.49 -16.35 3.24
N GLY A 39 -8.45 -17.05 3.84
CA GLY A 39 -8.64 -18.50 3.69
C GLY A 39 -7.65 -19.36 4.46
N ARG A 40 -7.00 -18.80 5.49
CA ARG A 40 -5.97 -19.48 6.29
C ARG A 40 -6.49 -19.99 7.64
N GLY A 41 -7.81 -19.83 7.90
CA GLY A 41 -8.45 -20.20 9.15
C GLY A 41 -8.24 -19.17 10.28
N ASP A 42 -8.93 -19.38 11.41
CA ASP A 42 -8.76 -18.53 12.61
C ASP A 42 -7.38 -18.77 13.22
N ASP A 43 -6.81 -17.75 13.87
CA ASP A 43 -5.44 -17.79 14.39
C ASP A 43 -5.27 -16.82 15.58
N VAL A 44 -4.17 -16.95 16.32
CA VAL A 44 -3.74 -15.98 17.33
C VAL A 44 -2.27 -15.64 17.08
N VAL A 45 -2.00 -14.41 16.68
CA VAL A 45 -0.64 -13.95 16.39
C VAL A 45 -0.29 -12.78 17.29
N ASP A 46 0.81 -12.89 18.03
CA ASP A 46 1.27 -11.87 18.99
C ASP A 46 0.19 -11.41 19.99
N GLY A 47 -0.71 -12.33 20.39
CA GLY A 47 -1.82 -12.05 21.31
C GLY A 47 -3.04 -11.40 20.68
N ILE A 48 -3.03 -11.14 19.38
CA ILE A 48 -4.18 -10.61 18.62
C ILE A 48 -4.95 -11.77 18.00
N ILE A 49 -6.26 -11.82 18.26
CA ILE A 49 -7.13 -12.86 17.70
C ILE A 49 -7.52 -12.47 16.27
N ILE A 50 -7.23 -13.38 15.34
CA ILE A 50 -7.53 -13.22 13.91
C ILE A 50 -8.65 -14.18 13.54
N TYR A 51 -9.72 -13.64 12.96
CA TYR A 51 -10.86 -14.42 12.48
C TYR A 51 -10.90 -14.41 10.96
N ASP A 52 -10.88 -15.59 10.35
CA ASP A 52 -10.97 -15.74 8.91
C ASP A 52 -12.41 -16.05 8.48
N VAL A 53 -12.93 -15.28 7.55
CA VAL A 53 -14.28 -15.50 6.99
C VAL A 53 -14.24 -16.23 5.65
N GLY A 54 -13.08 -16.76 5.27
CA GLY A 54 -12.86 -17.53 4.06
C GLY A 54 -12.54 -16.67 2.83
N LYS A 55 -11.58 -17.15 2.03
CA LYS A 55 -11.09 -16.48 0.82
C LYS A 55 -12.15 -16.44 -0.28
N PRO A 56 -12.42 -15.28 -0.89
CA PRO A 56 -13.30 -15.20 -2.05
C PRO A 56 -12.63 -15.80 -3.30
N SER A 57 -13.40 -16.50 -4.12
CA SER A 57 -12.94 -17.05 -5.40
C SER A 57 -12.92 -15.99 -6.53
N ALA A 58 -13.77 -14.96 -6.40
CA ALA A 58 -13.93 -13.92 -7.41
C ALA A 58 -14.22 -12.56 -6.78
N ARG A 59 -13.98 -11.50 -7.57
CA ARG A 59 -14.19 -10.11 -7.11
C ARG A 59 -15.65 -9.82 -6.70
N TRP A 60 -16.63 -10.35 -7.45
CA TRP A 60 -18.04 -10.15 -7.12
C TRP A 60 -18.42 -10.85 -5.80
N GLU A 61 -17.86 -12.05 -5.56
CA GLU A 61 -18.04 -12.76 -4.29
C GLU A 61 -17.49 -11.94 -3.13
N ARG A 62 -16.30 -11.37 -3.29
CA ARG A 62 -15.69 -10.48 -2.30
C ARG A 62 -16.60 -9.32 -1.95
N MET A 63 -17.11 -8.61 -2.96
CA MET A 63 -17.92 -7.41 -2.75
C MET A 63 -19.30 -7.69 -2.13
N ILE A 64 -19.86 -8.89 -2.31
CA ILE A 64 -21.23 -9.19 -1.88
C ILE A 64 -21.25 -10.23 -0.74
N LEU A 65 -20.63 -11.40 -0.94
CA LEU A 65 -20.73 -12.50 0.03
C LEU A 65 -19.71 -12.34 1.16
N THR A 66 -18.47 -12.00 0.84
CA THR A 66 -17.42 -11.82 1.84
C THR A 66 -17.75 -10.65 2.76
N THR A 67 -18.21 -9.52 2.23
CA THR A 67 -18.66 -8.40 3.07
C THR A 67 -19.79 -8.80 4.02
N LYS A 68 -20.72 -9.65 3.58
CA LYS A 68 -21.78 -10.20 4.47
C LYS A 68 -21.21 -11.11 5.56
N ARG A 69 -20.21 -11.95 5.22
CA ARG A 69 -19.52 -12.82 6.19
C ARG A 69 -18.75 -11.97 7.23
N VAL A 70 -18.02 -10.95 6.78
CA VAL A 70 -17.35 -9.96 7.66
C VAL A 70 -18.38 -9.30 8.60
N TYR A 71 -19.52 -8.85 8.08
CA TYR A 71 -20.56 -8.24 8.91
C TYR A 71 -21.12 -9.20 9.97
N LYS A 72 -21.39 -10.46 9.57
CA LYS A 72 -21.89 -11.48 10.51
C LYS A 72 -20.87 -11.73 11.63
N LYS A 73 -19.58 -11.89 11.28
CA LYS A 73 -18.50 -12.06 12.28
C LYS A 73 -18.40 -10.83 13.20
N ALA A 74 -18.42 -9.62 12.63
CA ALA A 74 -18.39 -8.38 13.41
C ALA A 74 -19.52 -8.30 14.43
N LEU A 75 -20.74 -8.67 14.06
CA LEU A 75 -21.87 -8.70 15.01
C LEU A 75 -21.68 -9.72 16.14
N MET A 76 -21.08 -10.88 15.84
CA MET A 76 -20.79 -11.91 16.87
C MET A 76 -19.72 -11.47 17.87
N LEU A 77 -18.75 -10.68 17.42
CA LEU A 77 -17.66 -10.16 18.26
C LEU A 77 -18.12 -9.01 19.17
N ASP A 78 -19.17 -8.33 18.81
CA ASP A 78 -19.82 -7.25 19.57
C ASP A 78 -18.83 -6.21 20.12
N ALA A 79 -17.86 -5.77 19.30
CA ALA A 79 -16.83 -4.81 19.70
C ALA A 79 -17.42 -3.41 19.95
N ASP A 80 -16.71 -2.60 20.76
CA ASP A 80 -17.07 -1.20 21.03
C ASP A 80 -16.78 -0.30 19.84
N ILE A 81 -15.68 -0.59 19.13
CA ILE A 81 -15.17 0.17 17.99
C ILE A 81 -14.88 -0.79 16.84
N TYR A 82 -15.36 -0.47 15.66
CA TYR A 82 -15.01 -1.14 14.42
C TYR A 82 -14.16 -0.22 13.55
N HIS A 83 -13.04 -0.73 13.09
CA HIS A 83 -12.09 -0.03 12.23
C HIS A 83 -11.98 -0.80 10.91
N PHE A 84 -12.56 -0.28 9.82
CA PHE A 84 -12.56 -0.98 8.54
C PHE A 84 -11.69 -0.28 7.50
N HIS A 85 -11.07 -1.09 6.62
CA HIS A 85 -9.98 -0.67 5.74
C HIS A 85 -10.34 -0.64 4.25
N ASP A 86 -11.41 -1.33 3.85
CA ASP A 86 -11.75 -1.46 2.44
C ASP A 86 -13.01 -0.66 2.07
N PRO A 87 -13.03 0.03 0.92
CA PRO A 87 -14.19 0.84 0.52
C PRO A 87 -15.47 0.02 0.31
N GLU A 88 -15.35 -1.26 -0.01
CA GLU A 88 -16.49 -2.17 -0.14
C GLU A 88 -17.15 -2.51 1.21
N LEU A 89 -16.50 -2.21 2.33
CA LEU A 89 -17.06 -2.33 3.68
C LEU A 89 -17.82 -1.08 4.15
N ILE A 90 -17.86 0.00 3.38
CA ILE A 90 -18.67 1.21 3.69
C ILE A 90 -20.13 0.85 4.06
N PRO A 91 -20.85 0.00 3.29
CA PRO A 91 -22.21 -0.40 3.66
C PRO A 91 -22.28 -1.12 5.01
N ILE A 92 -21.24 -1.88 5.35
CA ILE A 92 -21.15 -2.61 6.63
C ILE A 92 -20.91 -1.63 7.78
N GLY A 93 -19.98 -0.70 7.61
CA GLY A 93 -19.76 0.38 8.58
C GLY A 93 -21.04 1.18 8.87
N LEU A 94 -21.81 1.52 7.83
CA LEU A 94 -23.10 2.20 7.99
C LEU A 94 -24.16 1.36 8.76
N LYS A 95 -24.14 0.02 8.58
CA LYS A 95 -25.02 -0.89 9.34
C LYS A 95 -24.59 -0.99 10.82
N LEU A 96 -23.29 -1.01 11.10
CA LEU A 96 -22.76 -1.04 12.46
C LEU A 96 -23.09 0.26 13.22
N LEU A 97 -23.01 1.43 12.56
CA LEU A 97 -23.49 2.70 13.15
C LEU A 97 -24.97 2.65 13.56
N LYS A 98 -25.85 2.01 12.76
CA LYS A 98 -27.26 1.81 13.11
C LYS A 98 -27.46 0.90 14.32
N LYS A 99 -26.42 0.16 14.73
CA LYS A 99 -26.37 -0.65 15.95
C LYS A 99 -25.70 0.09 17.12
N ASN A 100 -25.59 1.42 17.03
CA ASN A 100 -24.94 2.29 18.02
C ASN A 100 -23.47 1.97 18.29
N LYS A 101 -22.78 1.36 17.30
CA LYS A 101 -21.33 1.09 17.38
C LYS A 101 -20.53 2.28 16.88
N LYS A 102 -19.33 2.49 17.45
CA LYS A 102 -18.38 3.44 16.91
C LYS A 102 -17.68 2.83 15.69
N VAL A 103 -17.58 3.61 14.61
CA VAL A 103 -17.02 3.11 13.36
C VAL A 103 -16.00 4.10 12.81
N ILE A 104 -14.79 3.61 12.55
CA ILE A 104 -13.69 4.33 11.93
C ILE A 104 -13.50 3.79 10.51
N TYR A 105 -13.39 4.67 9.55
CA TYR A 105 -13.04 4.34 8.16
C TYR A 105 -11.60 4.74 7.88
N ASP A 106 -10.73 3.78 7.58
CA ASP A 106 -9.35 4.01 7.17
C ASP A 106 -9.23 3.98 5.64
N VAL A 107 -8.90 5.10 5.06
CA VAL A 107 -8.87 5.33 3.61
C VAL A 107 -7.43 5.23 3.13
N HIS A 108 -7.06 4.07 2.61
CA HIS A 108 -5.69 3.78 2.17
C HIS A 108 -5.34 4.39 0.81
N GLU A 109 -6.33 4.60 -0.05
CA GLU A 109 -6.16 5.08 -1.44
C GLU A 109 -7.29 6.01 -1.86
N ASP A 110 -7.03 6.91 -2.82
CA ASP A 110 -8.08 7.68 -3.49
C ASP A 110 -8.79 6.80 -4.53
N VAL A 111 -9.76 6.02 -4.07
CA VAL A 111 -10.52 5.10 -4.93
C VAL A 111 -11.17 5.79 -6.12
N PRO A 112 -11.78 6.99 -6.01
CA PRO A 112 -12.23 7.77 -7.17
C PRO A 112 -11.16 7.95 -8.24
N LYS A 113 -9.92 8.31 -7.87
CA LYS A 113 -8.82 8.48 -8.83
C LYS A 113 -8.29 7.14 -9.33
N GLN A 114 -8.19 6.13 -8.46
CA GLN A 114 -7.78 4.78 -8.84
C GLN A 114 -8.72 4.18 -9.91
N LEU A 115 -10.02 4.45 -9.83
CA LEU A 115 -10.99 3.99 -10.84
C LEU A 115 -10.69 4.55 -12.24
N LEU A 116 -10.20 5.79 -12.33
CA LEU A 116 -9.87 6.42 -13.61
C LEU A 116 -8.67 5.79 -14.32
N SER A 117 -7.83 5.05 -13.60
CA SER A 117 -6.63 4.38 -14.14
C SER A 117 -6.89 2.96 -14.64
N LYS A 118 -8.14 2.48 -14.65
CA LYS A 118 -8.45 1.11 -15.08
C LYS A 118 -8.48 1.01 -16.62
N PRO A 119 -7.68 0.11 -17.24
CA PRO A 119 -7.54 0.08 -18.70
C PRO A 119 -8.71 -0.60 -19.45
N TYR A 120 -9.56 -1.34 -18.74
CA TYR A 120 -10.57 -2.22 -19.34
C TYR A 120 -11.95 -1.61 -19.54
N LEU A 121 -12.13 -0.31 -19.22
CA LEU A 121 -13.40 0.41 -19.44
C LEU A 121 -13.16 1.73 -20.18
N ASN A 122 -14.21 2.17 -20.91
CA ASN A 122 -14.19 3.46 -21.58
C ASN A 122 -14.01 4.60 -20.56
N LYS A 123 -13.16 5.58 -20.89
CA LYS A 123 -12.81 6.73 -20.01
C LYS A 123 -14.05 7.52 -19.55
N PHE A 124 -15.09 7.64 -20.38
CA PHE A 124 -16.32 8.31 -20.01
C PHE A 124 -17.09 7.55 -18.94
N ILE A 125 -17.22 6.21 -19.09
CA ILE A 125 -17.86 5.33 -18.11
C ILE A 125 -17.08 5.38 -16.79
N LEU A 126 -15.75 5.32 -16.85
CA LEU A 126 -14.90 5.42 -15.66
C LEU A 126 -15.12 6.73 -14.90
N LYS A 127 -15.27 7.85 -15.61
CA LYS A 127 -15.56 9.17 -15.02
C LYS A 127 -16.91 9.19 -14.30
N ILE A 128 -17.94 8.58 -14.90
CA ILE A 128 -19.27 8.46 -14.26
C ILE A 128 -19.19 7.62 -12.98
N ILE A 129 -18.57 6.43 -13.05
CA ILE A 129 -18.43 5.52 -11.90
C ILE A 129 -17.60 6.19 -10.79
N SER A 130 -16.49 6.81 -11.15
CA SER A 130 -15.63 7.53 -10.21
C SER A 130 -16.39 8.64 -9.47
N ASN A 131 -17.14 9.47 -10.21
CA ASN A 131 -17.94 10.54 -9.63
C ASN A 131 -19.09 10.02 -8.75
N ALA A 132 -19.77 8.95 -9.16
CA ALA A 132 -20.82 8.31 -8.38
C ALA A 132 -20.25 7.74 -7.07
N PHE A 133 -19.13 7.04 -7.15
CA PHE A 133 -18.44 6.52 -5.95
C PHE A 133 -17.96 7.65 -5.03
N LYS A 134 -17.35 8.70 -5.56
CA LYS A 134 -16.93 9.88 -4.80
C LYS A 134 -18.10 10.51 -4.01
N LYS A 135 -19.25 10.68 -4.66
CA LYS A 135 -20.46 11.20 -4.01
C LYS A 135 -20.95 10.27 -2.89
N TYR A 136 -20.95 8.96 -3.16
CA TYR A 136 -21.34 7.94 -2.19
C TYR A 136 -20.42 7.93 -0.97
N GLU A 137 -19.10 7.90 -1.19
CA GLU A 137 -18.07 7.92 -0.14
C GLU A 137 -18.18 9.19 0.71
N ASN A 138 -18.25 10.37 0.09
CA ASN A 138 -18.41 11.65 0.79
C ASN A 138 -19.69 11.72 1.64
N LYS A 139 -20.81 11.20 1.14
CA LYS A 139 -22.06 11.11 1.89
C LYS A 139 -21.96 10.15 3.08
N SER A 140 -21.24 9.05 2.91
CA SER A 140 -21.01 8.04 3.96
C SER A 140 -20.05 8.57 5.02
N ALA A 141 -19.01 9.28 4.61
CA ALA A 141 -18.00 9.90 5.47
C ALA A 141 -18.61 10.77 6.58
N LYS A 142 -19.66 11.53 6.27
CA LYS A 142 -20.40 12.37 7.26
C LYS A 142 -20.93 11.60 8.44
N LYS A 143 -21.12 10.29 8.31
CA LYS A 143 -21.79 9.46 9.33
C LYS A 143 -20.81 8.72 10.22
N PHE A 144 -19.59 8.46 9.77
CA PHE A 144 -18.62 7.71 10.54
C PHE A 144 -18.15 8.48 11.77
N THR A 145 -17.79 7.74 12.81
CA THR A 145 -17.30 8.31 14.07
C THR A 145 -16.01 9.08 13.87
N ALA A 146 -15.12 8.57 13.03
CA ALA A 146 -13.90 9.22 12.60
C ALA A 146 -13.43 8.63 11.26
N ILE A 147 -12.50 9.32 10.60
CA ILE A 147 -11.87 8.86 9.37
C ILE A 147 -10.36 8.99 9.53
N ILE A 148 -9.65 7.97 9.10
CA ILE A 148 -8.19 8.00 8.96
C ILE A 148 -7.86 8.03 7.47
N THR A 149 -6.83 8.77 7.09
CA THR A 149 -6.36 8.89 5.71
C THR A 149 -4.85 8.84 5.66
N VAL A 150 -4.27 8.59 4.50
CA VAL A 150 -2.83 8.36 4.36
C VAL A 150 -2.09 9.49 3.64
N VAL A 151 -2.82 10.40 2.97
CA VAL A 151 -2.23 11.53 2.22
C VAL A 151 -3.08 12.80 2.36
N PRO A 152 -2.45 13.99 2.26
CA PRO A 152 -3.12 15.28 2.44
C PRO A 152 -4.32 15.50 1.52
N GLU A 153 -4.27 15.05 0.27
CA GLU A 153 -5.36 15.26 -0.70
C GLU A 153 -6.65 14.55 -0.28
N ILE A 154 -6.52 13.31 0.22
CA ILE A 154 -7.67 12.55 0.73
C ILE A 154 -8.18 13.21 2.02
N THR A 155 -7.25 13.61 2.90
CA THR A 155 -7.56 14.30 4.15
C THR A 155 -8.36 15.56 3.88
N ASN A 156 -7.87 16.45 3.03
CA ASN A 156 -8.51 17.72 2.70
C ASN A 156 -9.89 17.53 2.08
N ARG A 157 -10.05 16.50 1.25
CA ARG A 157 -11.34 16.15 0.68
C ARG A 157 -12.35 15.67 1.72
N LEU A 158 -11.97 14.71 2.56
CA LEU A 158 -12.89 14.06 3.51
C LEU A 158 -13.14 14.92 4.75
N LYS A 159 -12.21 15.77 5.15
CA LYS A 159 -12.37 16.74 6.25
C LYS A 159 -13.50 17.74 6.01
N GLN A 160 -13.84 18.03 4.74
CA GLN A 160 -15.01 18.84 4.37
C GLN A 160 -16.34 18.17 4.77
N PHE A 161 -16.34 16.86 4.98
CA PHE A 161 -17.53 16.07 5.31
C PHE A 161 -17.53 15.51 6.73
N ASN A 162 -16.35 15.35 7.33
CA ASN A 162 -16.19 14.86 8.70
C ASN A 162 -14.97 15.55 9.32
N ASP A 163 -15.22 16.40 10.31
CA ASP A 163 -14.21 17.16 11.05
C ASP A 163 -13.23 16.27 11.83
N LYS A 164 -13.65 15.05 12.19
CA LYS A 164 -12.83 14.01 12.83
C LYS A 164 -12.05 13.18 11.81
N THR A 165 -11.55 13.83 10.77
CA THR A 165 -10.63 13.23 9.78
C THR A 165 -9.21 13.55 10.17
N VAL A 166 -8.39 12.49 10.34
CA VAL A 166 -6.98 12.58 10.75
C VAL A 166 -6.10 11.92 9.71
N GLU A 167 -4.98 12.55 9.36
CA GLU A 167 -3.97 11.97 8.50
C GLU A 167 -2.99 11.12 9.33
N ILE A 168 -2.87 9.84 9.00
CA ILE A 168 -1.88 8.92 9.56
C ILE A 168 -1.17 8.25 8.41
N ARG A 169 0.02 8.76 8.08
CA ARG A 169 0.82 8.28 6.95
C ARG A 169 1.38 6.88 7.20
N ASN A 170 1.57 6.14 6.11
CA ASN A 170 2.10 4.79 6.19
C ASN A 170 3.64 4.76 6.20
N TYR A 171 4.27 5.46 7.16
CA TYR A 171 5.74 5.44 7.32
C TYR A 171 6.25 4.07 7.80
N PRO A 172 7.46 3.66 7.42
CA PRO A 172 8.10 2.47 7.96
C PRO A 172 8.40 2.64 9.47
N LYS A 173 8.51 1.55 10.19
CA LYS A 173 8.98 1.56 11.56
C LYS A 173 10.51 1.66 11.56
N LEU A 174 11.06 2.74 12.10
CA LEU A 174 12.51 2.96 12.10
C LEU A 174 13.31 1.89 12.85
N ASN A 175 12.70 1.26 13.86
CA ASN A 175 13.36 0.17 14.61
C ASN A 175 13.62 -1.08 13.74
N GLU A 176 12.88 -1.30 12.65
CA GLU A 176 13.16 -2.38 11.71
C GLU A 176 14.52 -2.17 11.01
N PHE A 177 14.87 -0.91 10.75
CA PHE A 177 16.10 -0.50 10.07
C PHE A 177 17.28 -0.23 11.04
N ALA A 178 17.01 -0.11 12.34
CA ALA A 178 18.05 0.15 13.35
C ALA A 178 19.11 -0.96 13.45
N LYS A 179 18.80 -2.15 12.93
CA LYS A 179 19.73 -3.28 12.89
C LYS A 179 20.68 -3.27 11.69
N ILE A 180 20.54 -2.33 10.77
CA ILE A 180 21.42 -2.19 9.61
C ILE A 180 22.81 -1.75 10.12
N ASN A 181 23.78 -2.65 10.02
CA ASN A 181 25.17 -2.40 10.41
C ASN A 181 26.16 -2.56 9.25
N VAL A 182 25.68 -2.47 8.01
CA VAL A 182 26.53 -2.55 6.81
C VAL A 182 27.08 -1.16 6.51
N GLN A 183 28.40 -1.04 6.51
CA GLN A 183 29.04 0.23 6.17
C GLN A 183 28.81 0.55 4.66
N TRP A 184 28.68 1.82 4.32
CA TRP A 184 28.44 2.26 2.95
C TRP A 184 29.45 1.69 1.93
N LYS A 185 30.72 1.65 2.30
CA LYS A 185 31.80 1.13 1.47
C LYS A 185 31.65 -0.35 1.14
N ASP A 186 31.01 -1.11 2.02
CA ASP A 186 30.85 -2.57 1.91
C ASP A 186 29.56 -2.96 1.17
N ARG A 187 28.72 -1.97 0.80
CA ARG A 187 27.50 -2.19 0.03
C ARG A 187 27.84 -2.46 -1.43
N GLU A 188 27.09 -3.37 -2.03
CA GLU A 188 27.14 -3.65 -3.45
C GLU A 188 26.80 -2.40 -4.28
N ASN A 189 27.55 -2.16 -5.36
CA ASN A 189 27.22 -1.13 -6.34
C ASN A 189 26.05 -1.63 -7.20
N ALA A 190 24.86 -1.62 -6.62
CA ALA A 190 23.63 -2.15 -7.20
C ALA A 190 22.44 -1.24 -6.89
N MET A 191 21.42 -1.35 -7.72
CA MET A 191 20.12 -0.71 -7.57
C MET A 191 19.09 -1.68 -7.02
N VAL A 192 18.03 -1.18 -6.38
CA VAL A 192 16.95 -2.00 -5.86
C VAL A 192 15.58 -1.41 -6.16
N TYR A 193 14.63 -2.28 -6.50
CA TYR A 193 13.21 -2.01 -6.44
C TYR A 193 12.48 -3.14 -5.71
N ILE A 194 11.61 -2.78 -4.76
CA ILE A 194 10.81 -3.73 -3.97
C ILE A 194 9.34 -3.37 -4.06
N GLY A 195 8.50 -4.30 -4.49
CA GLY A 195 7.04 -4.13 -4.53
C GLY A 195 6.39 -4.83 -5.71
N SER A 196 5.12 -4.53 -5.97
CA SER A 196 4.44 -5.06 -7.15
C SER A 196 5.16 -4.62 -8.42
N ILE A 197 5.43 -5.57 -9.31
CA ILE A 197 6.15 -5.37 -10.56
C ILE A 197 5.12 -5.23 -11.68
N SER A 198 5.09 -4.07 -12.32
CA SER A 198 4.17 -3.78 -13.42
C SER A 198 4.72 -2.70 -14.33
N GLU A 199 4.20 -2.61 -15.54
CA GLU A 199 4.60 -1.61 -16.52
C GLU A 199 4.48 -0.18 -15.97
N ILE A 200 3.34 0.18 -15.40
CA ILE A 200 3.14 1.53 -14.84
C ILE A 200 4.02 1.83 -13.62
N ARG A 201 4.71 0.83 -13.09
CA ARG A 201 5.71 0.99 -12.04
C ARG A 201 7.14 1.12 -12.57
N GLY A 202 7.29 1.23 -13.89
CA GLY A 202 8.53 1.56 -14.55
C GLY A 202 9.52 0.40 -14.62
N ILE A 203 9.06 -0.85 -14.68
CA ILE A 203 9.98 -2.00 -14.67
C ILE A 203 10.87 -2.05 -15.91
N TYR A 204 10.34 -1.70 -17.09
CA TYR A 204 11.14 -1.68 -18.33
C TYR A 204 12.22 -0.60 -18.25
N GLU A 205 11.87 0.57 -17.75
CA GLU A 205 12.78 1.70 -17.55
C GLU A 205 13.88 1.33 -16.55
N MET A 206 13.55 0.72 -15.42
CA MET A 206 14.54 0.27 -14.43
C MET A 206 15.51 -0.75 -15.00
N MET A 207 15.03 -1.69 -15.82
CA MET A 207 15.87 -2.68 -16.50
C MET A 207 16.79 -2.02 -17.52
N GLN A 208 16.29 -1.09 -18.32
CA GLN A 208 17.09 -0.34 -19.30
C GLN A 208 18.18 0.49 -18.62
N VAL A 209 17.85 1.17 -17.52
CA VAL A 209 18.83 1.91 -16.69
C VAL A 209 19.92 0.97 -16.18
N ALA A 210 19.53 -0.15 -15.58
CA ALA A 210 20.47 -1.14 -15.06
C ALA A 210 21.41 -1.68 -16.15
N TYR A 211 20.86 -1.97 -17.32
CA TYR A 211 21.62 -2.48 -18.46
C TYR A 211 22.60 -1.44 -19.03
N LYS A 212 22.14 -0.20 -19.27
CA LYS A 212 22.99 0.88 -19.78
C LYS A 212 24.09 1.28 -18.80
N ALA A 213 23.75 1.39 -17.50
CA ALA A 213 24.70 1.71 -16.44
C ALA A 213 25.67 0.54 -16.14
N ASN A 214 25.40 -0.65 -16.65
CA ASN A 214 26.10 -1.89 -16.30
C ASN A 214 26.15 -2.14 -14.79
N ILE A 215 25.00 -1.94 -14.11
CA ILE A 215 24.84 -2.09 -12.67
C ILE A 215 23.71 -3.11 -12.43
N LYS A 216 23.84 -3.99 -11.41
CA LYS A 216 22.79 -4.95 -11.07
C LYS A 216 21.55 -4.25 -10.51
N LEU A 217 20.38 -4.78 -10.90
CA LEU A 217 19.07 -4.41 -10.35
C LEU A 217 18.52 -5.56 -9.50
N HIS A 218 18.52 -5.40 -8.20
CA HIS A 218 17.81 -6.30 -7.31
C HIS A 218 16.31 -5.99 -7.36
N LEU A 219 15.52 -6.99 -7.75
CA LEU A 219 14.08 -6.88 -7.94
C LEU A 219 13.36 -7.85 -7.02
N ALA A 220 12.48 -7.35 -6.14
CA ALA A 220 11.69 -8.20 -5.24
C ALA A 220 10.21 -7.83 -5.28
N GLY A 221 9.34 -8.85 -5.38
CA GLY A 221 7.89 -8.68 -5.40
C GLY A 221 7.18 -9.60 -6.39
N ASN A 222 5.88 -9.39 -6.54
CA ASN A 222 5.05 -10.14 -7.49
C ASN A 222 4.90 -9.39 -8.81
N PHE A 223 4.97 -10.10 -9.91
CA PHE A 223 4.54 -9.59 -11.22
C PHE A 223 3.02 -9.41 -11.25
N SER A 224 2.56 -8.37 -11.92
CA SER A 224 1.13 -8.08 -12.08
C SER A 224 0.41 -9.16 -12.91
N THR A 225 1.12 -9.80 -13.82
CA THR A 225 0.65 -10.92 -14.65
C THR A 225 1.80 -11.88 -14.98
N PRO A 226 1.52 -13.19 -15.17
CA PRO A 226 2.53 -14.13 -15.67
C PRO A 226 3.06 -13.79 -17.07
N ALA A 227 2.22 -13.16 -17.91
CA ALA A 227 2.62 -12.71 -19.24
C ALA A 227 3.71 -11.64 -19.17
N LEU A 228 3.60 -10.69 -18.24
CA LEU A 228 4.62 -9.67 -18.02
C LEU A 228 5.94 -10.30 -17.57
N GLU A 229 5.89 -11.26 -16.65
CA GLU A 229 7.09 -11.97 -16.19
C GLU A 229 7.82 -12.64 -17.35
N SER A 230 7.09 -13.41 -18.17
CA SER A 230 7.65 -14.09 -19.34
C SER A 230 8.22 -13.09 -20.36
N ASP A 231 7.54 -11.98 -20.59
CA ASP A 231 7.98 -10.94 -21.51
C ASP A 231 9.32 -10.31 -21.04
N LEU A 232 9.39 -9.87 -19.78
CA LEU A 232 10.59 -9.25 -19.21
C LEU A 232 11.82 -10.18 -19.23
N GLN A 233 11.62 -11.48 -18.96
CA GLN A 233 12.69 -12.47 -18.98
C GLN A 233 13.27 -12.70 -20.38
N ASN A 234 12.54 -12.39 -21.44
CA ASN A 234 13.02 -12.48 -22.82
C ASN A 234 13.80 -11.23 -23.28
N HIS A 235 13.77 -10.14 -22.53
CA HIS A 235 14.54 -8.94 -22.84
C HIS A 235 16.03 -9.11 -22.49
N LYS A 236 16.93 -8.59 -23.34
CA LYS A 236 18.39 -8.65 -23.07
C LYS A 236 18.79 -7.92 -21.79
N GLU A 237 18.04 -6.90 -21.39
CA GLU A 237 18.23 -6.11 -20.17
C GLU A 237 18.03 -6.95 -18.90
N TRP A 238 17.27 -8.07 -18.97
CA TRP A 238 17.04 -8.98 -17.86
C TRP A 238 18.33 -9.59 -17.28
N GLN A 239 19.40 -9.68 -18.08
CA GLN A 239 20.71 -10.17 -17.60
C GLN A 239 21.31 -9.34 -16.45
N GLN A 240 20.83 -8.11 -16.24
CA GLN A 240 21.24 -7.27 -15.11
C GLN A 240 20.32 -7.44 -13.90
N VAL A 241 19.20 -8.15 -14.03
CA VAL A 241 18.22 -8.32 -12.95
C VAL A 241 18.58 -9.52 -12.07
N ILE A 242 18.54 -9.30 -10.76
CA ILE A 242 18.58 -10.35 -9.73
C ILE A 242 17.20 -10.39 -9.09
N TYR A 243 16.39 -11.34 -9.53
CA TYR A 243 15.01 -11.47 -9.05
C TYR A 243 14.93 -12.34 -7.79
N HIS A 244 14.33 -11.81 -6.73
CA HIS A 244 14.22 -12.44 -5.41
C HIS A 244 12.85 -13.06 -5.13
N GLY A 245 11.87 -12.86 -6.01
CA GLY A 245 10.49 -13.24 -5.71
C GLY A 245 9.88 -12.38 -4.61
N VAL A 246 8.88 -12.94 -3.92
CA VAL A 246 8.29 -12.31 -2.72
C VAL A 246 9.13 -12.69 -1.51
N ILE A 247 9.67 -11.69 -0.84
CA ILE A 247 10.53 -11.88 0.32
C ILE A 247 9.88 -11.37 1.61
N SER A 248 10.30 -11.91 2.73
CA SER A 248 9.83 -11.49 4.07
C SER A 248 10.27 -10.06 4.40
N ARG A 249 9.65 -9.45 5.41
CA ARG A 249 10.00 -8.09 5.84
C ARG A 249 11.46 -7.98 6.29
N ASP A 250 11.96 -8.98 7.00
CA ASP A 250 13.37 -9.00 7.44
C ASP A 250 14.32 -9.07 6.23
N ASN A 251 14.01 -9.90 5.24
CA ASN A 251 14.78 -9.99 3.99
C ASN A 251 14.70 -8.69 3.16
N VAL A 252 13.59 -7.94 3.24
CA VAL A 252 13.52 -6.59 2.64
C VAL A 252 14.54 -5.67 3.28
N VAL A 253 14.58 -5.60 4.61
CA VAL A 253 15.54 -4.76 5.34
C VAL A 253 16.99 -5.19 5.04
N GLU A 254 17.24 -6.49 5.02
CA GLU A 254 18.54 -7.04 4.68
C GLU A 254 18.96 -6.66 3.26
N LEU A 255 18.07 -6.81 2.26
CA LEU A 255 18.36 -6.44 0.88
C LEU A 255 18.66 -4.95 0.75
N LEU A 256 17.84 -4.09 1.38
CA LEU A 256 18.07 -2.64 1.37
C LEU A 256 19.38 -2.25 2.04
N SER A 257 19.89 -3.04 3.00
CA SER A 257 21.17 -2.78 3.65
C SER A 257 22.38 -3.09 2.77
N LYS A 258 22.20 -3.92 1.74
CA LYS A 258 23.32 -4.45 0.89
C LYS A 258 23.58 -3.62 -0.36
N VAL A 259 22.67 -2.80 -0.80
CA VAL A 259 22.72 -2.05 -2.06
C VAL A 259 22.94 -0.56 -1.85
N LYS A 260 23.20 0.20 -2.91
CA LYS A 260 23.52 1.63 -2.84
C LYS A 260 22.43 2.55 -3.34
N ILE A 261 21.50 2.13 -4.20
CA ILE A 261 20.55 3.03 -4.86
C ILE A 261 19.13 2.43 -4.81
N GLY A 262 18.18 3.21 -4.34
CA GLY A 262 16.74 2.89 -4.45
C GLY A 262 16.14 3.48 -5.73
N LEU A 263 15.48 2.66 -6.57
CA LEU A 263 14.77 3.13 -7.76
C LEU A 263 13.27 3.23 -7.52
N LEU A 264 12.65 4.29 -8.04
CA LEU A 264 11.21 4.51 -8.00
C LEU A 264 10.72 5.23 -9.27
N LEU A 265 10.82 4.57 -10.44
CA LEU A 265 10.53 5.13 -11.76
C LEU A 265 9.05 4.94 -12.16
N LEU A 266 8.12 5.35 -11.30
CA LEU A 266 6.68 5.20 -11.55
C LEU A 266 6.22 6.08 -12.71
N HIS A 267 5.34 5.55 -13.58
CA HIS A 267 4.70 6.35 -14.63
C HIS A 267 3.73 7.38 -14.02
N PRO A 268 3.55 8.57 -14.63
CA PRO A 268 2.72 9.66 -14.11
C PRO A 268 1.23 9.41 -14.35
N VAL A 269 0.71 8.28 -13.85
CA VAL A 269 -0.74 7.98 -13.86
C VAL A 269 -1.45 8.70 -12.71
N PRO A 270 -2.76 8.99 -12.82
CA PRO A 270 -3.50 9.80 -11.85
C PRO A 270 -3.33 9.40 -10.37
N ASN A 271 -3.21 8.10 -10.10
CA ASN A 271 -3.01 7.60 -8.73
C ASN A 271 -1.57 7.84 -8.22
N HIS A 272 -0.57 7.78 -9.10
CA HIS A 272 0.83 8.03 -8.73
C HIS A 272 1.13 9.51 -8.51
N LEU A 273 0.41 10.39 -9.23
CA LEU A 273 0.62 11.85 -9.12
C LEU A 273 0.24 12.43 -7.76
N ILE A 274 -0.46 11.68 -6.91
CA ILE A 274 -0.89 12.10 -5.57
C ILE A 274 -0.48 11.14 -4.46
N GLY A 275 -0.14 9.91 -4.85
CA GLY A 275 0.19 8.84 -3.90
C GLY A 275 1.59 8.97 -3.35
N LEU A 276 1.71 9.12 -2.04
CA LEU A 276 3.01 9.08 -1.38
C LEU A 276 3.46 7.63 -1.23
N ASN A 277 4.48 7.26 -2.01
CA ASN A 277 4.97 5.88 -2.01
C ASN A 277 5.82 5.59 -0.76
N THR A 278 5.43 4.57 0.00
CA THR A 278 6.14 4.17 1.24
C THR A 278 7.59 3.78 1.00
N LYS A 279 7.96 3.37 -0.22
CA LYS A 279 9.33 2.99 -0.58
C LYS A 279 10.34 4.12 -0.45
N ILE A 280 9.93 5.37 -0.70
CA ILE A 280 10.78 6.53 -0.44
C ILE A 280 11.28 6.48 1.01
N PHE A 281 10.36 6.31 1.95
CA PHE A 281 10.71 6.29 3.37
C PHE A 281 11.46 5.04 3.81
N GLU A 282 11.21 3.90 3.17
CA GLU A 282 11.96 2.66 3.39
C GLU A 282 13.41 2.81 2.91
N TYR A 283 13.61 3.41 1.73
CA TYR A 283 14.95 3.70 1.19
C TYR A 283 15.70 4.69 2.09
N LEU A 284 15.03 5.77 2.51
CA LEU A 284 15.63 6.74 3.44
C LEU A 284 15.97 6.11 4.78
N ALA A 285 15.09 5.26 5.34
CA ALA A 285 15.35 4.55 6.60
C ALA A 285 16.53 3.56 6.48
N ALA A 286 16.77 3.03 5.29
CA ALA A 286 17.92 2.19 4.99
C ALA A 286 19.20 2.97 4.61
N GLY A 287 19.13 4.32 4.56
CA GLY A 287 20.22 5.19 4.17
C GLY A 287 20.57 5.10 2.68
N LEU A 288 19.58 4.86 1.82
CA LEU A 288 19.77 4.80 0.36
C LEU A 288 19.43 6.15 -0.29
N PRO A 289 20.29 6.70 -1.14
CA PRO A 289 19.89 7.72 -2.09
C PRO A 289 18.88 7.15 -3.09
N ILE A 290 18.00 8.03 -3.58
CA ILE A 290 16.84 7.63 -4.37
C ILE A 290 16.90 8.27 -5.76
N ILE A 291 16.64 7.50 -6.79
CA ILE A 291 16.30 8.01 -8.12
C ILE A 291 14.81 7.74 -8.33
N ALA A 292 14.03 8.80 -8.44
CA ALA A 292 12.57 8.72 -8.54
C ALA A 292 12.05 9.48 -9.76
N SER A 293 10.79 9.19 -10.13
CA SER A 293 10.10 9.94 -11.18
C SER A 293 9.90 11.41 -10.81
N ASP A 294 9.93 12.28 -11.81
CA ASP A 294 9.74 13.72 -11.71
C ASP A 294 8.29 14.06 -11.34
N MET A 295 7.96 13.88 -10.06
CA MET A 295 6.66 14.20 -9.47
C MET A 295 6.85 15.23 -8.35
N LEU A 296 5.99 16.25 -8.30
CA LEU A 296 6.13 17.38 -7.36
C LEU A 296 6.32 16.92 -5.91
N HIS A 297 5.46 16.01 -5.43
CA HIS A 297 5.52 15.50 -4.06
C HIS A 297 6.75 14.62 -3.78
N TYR A 298 7.42 14.06 -4.81
CA TYR A 298 8.70 13.37 -4.64
C TYR A 298 9.85 14.37 -4.56
N LYS A 299 9.84 15.43 -5.38
CA LYS A 299 10.83 16.51 -5.30
C LYS A 299 10.85 17.17 -3.92
N GLU A 300 9.67 17.45 -3.37
CA GLU A 300 9.54 18.03 -2.03
C GLU A 300 10.18 17.18 -0.92
N ILE A 301 10.29 15.89 -1.11
CA ILE A 301 10.91 14.96 -0.14
C ILE A 301 12.36 14.70 -0.52
N ILE A 302 12.64 14.36 -1.77
CA ILE A 302 13.91 13.80 -2.19
C ILE A 302 14.93 14.91 -2.47
N GLU A 303 14.58 15.91 -3.29
CA GLU A 303 15.51 16.97 -3.71
C GLU A 303 15.69 18.02 -2.60
N VAL A 304 14.60 18.45 -1.96
CA VAL A 304 14.68 19.44 -0.87
C VAL A 304 15.56 18.94 0.30
N ASN A 305 15.59 17.63 0.53
CA ASN A 305 16.41 17.02 1.59
C ASN A 305 17.74 16.46 1.08
N ASN A 306 18.14 16.71 -0.17
CA ASN A 306 19.40 16.24 -0.77
C ASN A 306 19.62 14.72 -0.62
N CYS A 307 18.56 13.92 -0.76
CA CYS A 307 18.64 12.47 -0.60
C CYS A 307 18.44 11.71 -1.92
N GLY A 308 18.56 12.39 -3.06
CA GLY A 308 18.46 11.78 -4.39
C GLY A 308 18.03 12.78 -5.46
N PHE A 309 17.54 12.24 -6.57
CA PHE A 309 17.13 13.00 -7.76
C PHE A 309 15.75 12.56 -8.24
N CYS A 310 14.99 13.52 -8.80
CA CYS A 310 13.74 13.27 -9.47
C CYS A 310 13.90 13.56 -10.97
N ILE A 311 13.72 12.55 -11.82
CA ILE A 311 14.00 12.62 -13.25
C ILE A 311 12.79 12.04 -14.01
N ASN A 312 12.55 12.53 -15.23
CA ASN A 312 11.54 11.93 -16.10
C ASN A 312 11.81 10.41 -16.24
N PRO A 313 10.89 9.52 -15.83
CA PRO A 313 11.13 8.08 -15.82
C PRO A 313 11.40 7.49 -17.22
N PHE A 314 11.01 8.19 -18.28
CA PHE A 314 11.23 7.77 -19.67
C PHE A 314 12.55 8.28 -20.26
N ASP A 315 13.28 9.15 -19.58
CA ASP A 315 14.58 9.64 -20.01
C ASP A 315 15.71 8.79 -19.42
N ILE A 316 15.92 7.63 -20.03
CA ILE A 316 16.89 6.63 -19.56
C ILE A 316 18.31 7.19 -19.56
N ASP A 317 18.67 8.03 -20.55
CA ASP A 317 20.02 8.58 -20.67
C ASP A 317 20.31 9.61 -19.55
N ALA A 318 19.32 10.38 -19.13
CA ALA A 318 19.46 11.30 -18.00
C ALA A 318 19.52 10.57 -16.63
N ILE A 319 18.99 9.34 -16.55
CA ILE A 319 19.02 8.55 -15.32
C ILE A 319 20.37 7.83 -15.15
N VAL A 320 21.02 7.44 -16.23
CA VAL A 320 22.31 6.74 -16.25
C VAL A 320 23.48 7.66 -15.95
#